data_214bf158820bd6204a55a1bba400c921
#
_entry.id   214bf158820bd6204a55a1bba400c921
#
_cell.length_a   1.000
_cell.length_b   1.000
_cell.length_c   1.000
_cell.angle_alpha   90.00
_cell.angle_beta   90.00
_cell.angle_gamma   90.00
#
_symmetry.space_group_name_H-M   'P 1'
#
loop_
_entity.id
_entity.type
_entity.pdbx_description
1 polymer ?
#
loop_
_entity_poly.entity_id
_entity_poly.type
_entity_poly.pdbx_seq_one_letter_code
_entity_poly.pdbx_strand_id
1 'polypeptide(L)'
;KGKYSALTVAKWFLWYNDKILEEDAFDIQFKITKIIIDAQGCYLALKNEPLFNEQIVNWAHGPVVEEIYHKYKNNGSNGIEYQGDYDNSIDNDTTAVLEEVYDVFGKYSAWGLRNMTHQEDPWLKTQRNEEIPLPLIKDYFEKTYITD
;
A
#
# COMPACT_ATOMS: atom_id res chain seq x y z
N LYS A 1 17.24 -1.29 -0.96
CA LYS A 1 16.66 -2.64 -0.98
C LYS A 1 15.59 -2.77 0.10
N GLY A 2 14.44 -3.33 -0.27
CA GLY A 2 13.32 -3.44 0.64
C GLY A 2 13.55 -4.45 1.75
N LYS A 3 12.96 -4.16 2.92
CA LYS A 3 13.06 -5.02 4.10
C LYS A 3 12.19 -6.26 3.99
N TYR A 4 11.05 -6.13 3.33
CA TYR A 4 10.04 -7.19 3.26
C TYR A 4 9.56 -7.34 1.82
N SER A 5 8.80 -8.40 1.56
CA SER A 5 8.10 -8.51 0.28
C SER A 5 6.78 -7.73 0.36
N ALA A 6 6.30 -7.28 -0.80
CA ALA A 6 5.01 -6.61 -0.85
C ALA A 6 3.90 -7.52 -0.35
N LEU A 7 4.00 -8.82 -0.62
CA LEU A 7 3.00 -9.79 -0.16
C LEU A 7 2.94 -9.86 1.36
N THR A 8 4.11 -9.83 2.03
CA THR A 8 4.16 -9.83 3.50
C THR A 8 3.45 -8.60 4.06
N VAL A 9 3.68 -7.44 3.45
CA VAL A 9 3.02 -6.20 3.88
C VAL A 9 1.51 -6.29 3.65
N ALA A 10 1.10 -6.80 2.50
CA ALA A 10 -0.33 -6.96 2.19
C ALA A 10 -1.00 -7.88 3.19
N LYS A 11 -0.37 -9.00 3.54
CA LYS A 11 -0.90 -9.93 4.54
C LYS A 11 -1.03 -9.29 5.91
N TRP A 12 -0.09 -8.42 6.27
CA TRP A 12 -0.19 -7.68 7.52
C TRP A 12 -1.45 -6.82 7.56
N PHE A 13 -1.74 -6.09 6.49
CA PHE A 13 -2.94 -5.26 6.44
C PHE A 13 -4.22 -6.09 6.53
N LEU A 14 -4.24 -7.25 5.88
CA LEU A 14 -5.40 -8.15 5.97
C LEU A 14 -5.57 -8.67 7.39
N TRP A 15 -4.48 -9.08 8.03
CA TRP A 15 -4.50 -9.54 9.41
C TRP A 15 -4.97 -8.43 10.35
N TYR A 16 -4.43 -7.24 10.18
CA TYR A 16 -4.76 -6.10 11.05
C TYR A 16 -6.25 -5.74 10.92
N ASN A 17 -6.73 -5.71 9.69
CA ASN A 17 -8.14 -5.44 9.43
C ASN A 17 -9.06 -6.49 10.07
N ASP A 18 -8.70 -7.76 9.94
CA ASP A 18 -9.55 -8.88 10.41
C ASP A 18 -9.44 -9.10 11.92
N LYS A 19 -8.22 -9.17 12.44
CA LYS A 19 -7.99 -9.62 13.83
C LYS A 19 -7.93 -8.49 14.85
N ILE A 20 -7.46 -7.33 14.44
CA ILE A 20 -7.29 -6.21 15.37
C ILE A 20 -8.48 -5.25 15.32
N LEU A 21 -8.87 -4.84 14.10
CA LEU A 21 -9.96 -3.90 13.93
C LEU A 21 -11.31 -4.59 13.77
N GLU A 22 -11.31 -5.86 13.44
CA GLU A 22 -12.52 -6.68 13.24
C GLU A 22 -13.47 -6.05 12.22
N GLU A 23 -12.90 -5.51 11.15
CA GLU A 23 -13.67 -4.84 10.10
C GLU A 23 -14.01 -5.79 8.96
N ASP A 24 -15.00 -5.39 8.16
CA ASP A 24 -15.49 -6.20 7.05
C ASP A 24 -14.40 -6.36 5.98
N ALA A 25 -14.11 -7.61 5.62
CA ALA A 25 -13.13 -7.94 4.58
C ALA A 25 -13.56 -7.45 3.20
N PHE A 26 -14.84 -7.20 2.99
CA PHE A 26 -15.34 -6.71 1.70
C PHE A 26 -14.70 -5.39 1.30
N ASP A 27 -14.54 -4.49 2.26
CA ASP A 27 -13.98 -3.17 1.96
C ASP A 27 -12.47 -3.24 1.68
N ILE A 28 -11.73 -4.05 2.46
CA ILE A 28 -10.28 -4.12 2.33
C ILE A 28 -9.83 -4.67 0.97
N GLN A 29 -10.63 -5.53 0.34
CA GLN A 29 -10.23 -6.12 -0.95
C GLN A 29 -10.01 -5.07 -2.03
N PHE A 30 -10.73 -3.97 -1.97
CA PHE A 30 -10.60 -2.90 -2.96
C PHE A 30 -9.49 -1.91 -2.59
N LYS A 31 -9.06 -1.93 -1.33
CA LYS A 31 -8.05 -1.00 -0.83
C LYS A 31 -6.64 -1.56 -0.84
N ILE A 32 -6.52 -2.89 -0.74
CA ILE A 32 -5.22 -3.50 -0.47
C ILE A 32 -4.17 -3.11 -1.52
N THR A 33 -4.56 -3.03 -2.79
CA THR A 33 -3.63 -2.70 -3.85
C THR A 33 -3.18 -1.23 -3.81
N LYS A 34 -3.94 -0.38 -3.15
CA LYS A 34 -3.61 1.05 -3.03
C LYS A 34 -2.92 1.36 -1.71
N ILE A 35 -3.38 0.76 -0.62
CA ILE A 35 -2.81 1.07 0.69
C ILE A 35 -1.35 0.62 0.81
N ILE A 36 -0.95 -0.44 0.12
CA ILE A 36 0.46 -0.85 0.12
C ILE A 36 1.34 0.18 -0.59
N ILE A 37 0.80 0.90 -1.58
CA ILE A 37 1.52 1.99 -2.24
C ILE A 37 1.77 3.12 -1.24
N ASP A 38 0.73 3.48 -0.48
CA ASP A 38 0.86 4.50 0.56
C ASP A 38 1.85 4.07 1.63
N ALA A 39 1.87 2.78 1.98
CA ALA A 39 2.83 2.25 2.94
C ALA A 39 4.26 2.39 2.43
N GLN A 40 4.51 2.08 1.16
CA GLN A 40 5.83 2.26 0.56
C GLN A 40 6.25 3.73 0.61
N GLY A 41 5.35 4.62 0.22
CA GLY A 41 5.64 6.05 0.19
C GLY A 41 5.96 6.61 1.58
N CYS A 42 5.14 6.28 2.56
CA CYS A 42 5.35 6.76 3.92
C CYS A 42 6.63 6.19 4.52
N TYR A 43 6.92 4.91 4.27
CA TYR A 43 8.13 4.30 4.80
C TYR A 43 9.38 4.93 4.18
N LEU A 44 9.36 5.17 2.87
CA LEU A 44 10.46 5.86 2.19
C LEU A 44 10.69 7.26 2.79
N ALA A 45 9.61 7.98 3.06
CA ALA A 45 9.70 9.34 3.60
C ALA A 45 10.24 9.34 5.03
N LEU A 46 9.80 8.37 5.85
CA LEU A 46 10.18 8.32 7.27
C LEU A 46 11.53 7.67 7.51
N LYS A 47 11.86 6.62 6.77
CA LYS A 47 13.04 5.79 7.04
C LYS A 47 14.13 5.91 5.98
N ASN A 48 13.85 6.57 4.87
CA ASN A 48 14.79 6.78 3.77
C ASN A 48 15.28 5.47 3.16
N GLU A 49 14.42 4.44 3.19
CA GLU A 49 14.70 3.17 2.53
C GLU A 49 13.38 2.52 2.12
N PRO A 50 13.38 1.64 1.10
CA PRO A 50 12.13 1.01 0.67
C PRO A 50 11.64 -0.01 1.68
N LEU A 51 10.31 -0.10 1.81
CA LEU A 51 9.67 -1.11 2.65
C LEU A 51 9.70 -2.47 1.97
N PHE A 52 9.46 -2.50 0.67
CA PHE A 52 9.50 -3.75 -0.11
C PHE A 52 10.24 -3.53 -1.43
N ASN A 53 10.67 -4.64 -2.04
CA ASN A 53 11.52 -4.61 -3.25
C ASN A 53 10.74 -4.49 -4.54
N GLU A 54 9.49 -4.92 -4.55
CA GLU A 54 8.69 -5.00 -5.77
C GLU A 54 8.48 -3.61 -6.35
N GLN A 55 8.47 -3.53 -7.68
CA GLN A 55 8.28 -2.29 -8.40
C GLN A 55 6.83 -1.83 -8.33
N ILE A 56 6.66 -0.51 -8.27
CA ILE A 56 5.35 0.11 -8.44
C ILE A 56 5.28 0.60 -9.88
N VAL A 57 4.30 0.12 -10.63
CA VAL A 57 4.14 0.42 -12.05
C VAL A 57 2.94 1.33 -12.26
N ASN A 58 3.04 2.24 -13.20
CA ASN A 58 1.99 3.23 -13.47
C ASN A 58 0.99 2.70 -14.50
N TRP A 59 -0.12 2.12 -14.02
CA TRP A 59 -1.19 1.66 -14.89
C TRP A 59 -2.23 2.75 -15.08
N ALA A 60 -3.16 2.52 -16.04
CA ALA A 60 -4.18 3.52 -16.36
C ALA A 60 -5.02 3.94 -15.16
N HIS A 61 -5.31 3.00 -14.25
CA HIS A 61 -6.11 3.29 -13.05
C HIS A 61 -5.28 3.66 -11.83
N GLY A 62 -3.98 3.91 -12.02
CA GLY A 62 -3.10 4.37 -10.97
C GLY A 62 -1.91 3.44 -10.72
N PRO A 63 -1.10 3.76 -9.73
CA PRO A 63 0.05 2.92 -9.40
C PRO A 63 -0.36 1.56 -8.86
N VAL A 64 0.42 0.53 -9.19
CA VAL A 64 0.10 -0.84 -8.79
C VAL A 64 1.39 -1.64 -8.59
N VAL A 65 1.36 -2.56 -7.61
CA VAL A 65 2.36 -3.63 -7.50
C VAL A 65 1.72 -4.84 -8.17
N GLU A 66 2.27 -5.24 -9.32
CA GLU A 66 1.62 -6.23 -10.18
C GLU A 66 1.34 -7.57 -9.50
N GLU A 67 2.29 -8.05 -8.68
CA GLU A 67 2.10 -9.31 -7.97
C GLU A 67 0.90 -9.28 -7.04
N ILE A 68 0.72 -8.17 -6.35
CA ILE A 68 -0.39 -8.00 -5.41
C ILE A 68 -1.71 -7.91 -6.17
N TYR A 69 -1.71 -7.13 -7.25
CA TYR A 69 -2.90 -7.01 -8.08
C TYR A 69 -3.36 -8.39 -8.59
N HIS A 70 -2.42 -9.17 -9.15
CA HIS A 70 -2.77 -10.48 -9.70
C HIS A 70 -3.19 -11.48 -8.65
N LYS A 71 -2.59 -11.40 -7.45
CA LYS A 71 -2.94 -12.33 -6.37
C LYS A 71 -4.37 -12.11 -5.88
N TYR A 72 -4.81 -10.86 -5.77
CA TYR A 72 -6.09 -10.57 -5.12
C TYR A 72 -7.23 -10.23 -6.08
N LYS A 73 -6.95 -9.94 -7.34
CA LYS A 73 -7.99 -9.57 -8.30
C LYS A 73 -9.04 -10.66 -8.49
N ASN A 74 -8.65 -11.92 -8.33
CA ASN A 74 -9.53 -13.06 -8.59
C ASN A 74 -10.58 -13.27 -7.51
N ASN A 75 -10.54 -12.51 -6.42
CA ASN A 75 -11.56 -12.60 -5.38
C ASN A 75 -12.89 -11.97 -5.83
N GLY A 76 -12.86 -11.18 -6.90
CA GLY A 76 -14.06 -10.60 -7.48
C GLY A 76 -14.83 -9.77 -6.48
N SER A 77 -16.14 -10.05 -6.35
CA SER A 77 -17.01 -9.36 -5.40
C SER A 77 -16.99 -9.98 -4.01
N ASN A 78 -16.27 -11.09 -3.84
CA ASN A 78 -16.11 -11.71 -2.52
C ASN A 78 -14.95 -11.03 -1.80
N GLY A 79 -15.10 -10.72 -0.54
CA GLY A 79 -14.03 -10.10 0.22
C GLY A 79 -12.77 -10.96 0.27
N ILE A 80 -11.63 -10.33 0.49
CA ILE A 80 -10.37 -11.03 0.74
C ILE A 80 -10.35 -11.38 2.22
N GLU A 81 -10.45 -12.66 2.53
CA GLU A 81 -10.46 -13.10 3.92
C GLU A 81 -9.03 -13.38 4.37
N TYR A 82 -8.74 -13.00 5.60
CA TYR A 82 -7.50 -13.37 6.22
C TYR A 82 -7.51 -14.88 6.49
N GLN A 83 -6.49 -15.59 6.02
CA GLN A 83 -6.44 -17.03 6.10
C GLN A 83 -5.47 -17.55 7.15
N GLY A 84 -5.02 -16.68 8.04
CA GLY A 84 -4.15 -17.10 9.13
C GLY A 84 -2.72 -17.35 8.74
N ASP A 85 -2.29 -16.85 7.60
CA ASP A 85 -0.96 -17.10 7.08
C ASP A 85 0.05 -15.97 7.36
N TYR A 86 -0.34 -14.98 8.13
CA TYR A 86 0.60 -13.94 8.57
C TYR A 86 1.37 -14.44 9.80
N ASP A 87 2.67 -14.37 9.74
CA ASP A 87 3.56 -15.02 10.71
C ASP A 87 4.27 -14.06 11.68
N ASN A 88 3.81 -12.81 11.78
CA ASN A 88 4.40 -11.80 12.66
C ASN A 88 5.86 -11.48 12.35
N SER A 89 6.24 -11.60 11.07
CA SER A 89 7.64 -11.39 10.68
C SER A 89 8.06 -9.92 10.63
N ILE A 90 7.11 -8.99 10.69
CA ILE A 90 7.39 -7.57 10.58
C ILE A 90 7.73 -7.00 11.96
N ASP A 91 8.85 -6.28 12.06
CA ASP A 91 9.31 -5.72 13.33
C ASP A 91 8.39 -4.60 13.85
N ASN A 92 8.56 -4.28 15.14
CA ASN A 92 7.67 -3.34 15.82
C ASN A 92 7.75 -1.92 15.25
N ASP A 93 8.93 -1.46 14.88
CA ASP A 93 9.09 -0.12 14.30
C ASP A 93 8.34 -0.02 12.98
N THR A 94 8.43 -1.06 12.17
CA THR A 94 7.75 -1.09 10.88
C THR A 94 6.23 -1.18 11.07
N THR A 95 5.75 -2.03 11.98
CA THR A 95 4.30 -2.14 12.21
C THR A 95 3.72 -0.83 12.71
N ALA A 96 4.49 -0.05 13.48
CA ALA A 96 4.03 1.28 13.89
C ALA A 96 3.76 2.18 12.68
N VAL A 97 4.62 2.12 11.67
CA VAL A 97 4.41 2.88 10.43
C VAL A 97 3.17 2.38 9.71
N LEU A 98 3.00 1.05 9.61
CA LEU A 98 1.85 0.47 8.93
C LEU A 98 0.53 0.83 9.61
N GLU A 99 0.52 0.86 10.95
CA GLU A 99 -0.67 1.28 11.70
C GLU A 99 -1.02 2.73 11.42
N GLU A 100 -0.01 3.60 11.37
CA GLU A 100 -0.22 5.00 11.00
C GLU A 100 -0.78 5.14 9.59
N VAL A 101 -0.26 4.37 8.65
CA VAL A 101 -0.75 4.36 7.28
C VAL A 101 -2.22 3.97 7.25
N TYR A 102 -2.58 2.94 8.00
CA TYR A 102 -3.99 2.52 8.06
C TYR A 102 -4.87 3.61 8.68
N ASP A 103 -4.38 4.27 9.72
CA ASP A 103 -5.14 5.36 10.35
C ASP A 103 -5.43 6.50 9.38
N VAL A 104 -4.45 6.87 8.56
CA VAL A 104 -4.58 8.00 7.65
C VAL A 104 -5.36 7.62 6.39
N PHE A 105 -5.01 6.49 5.77
CA PHE A 105 -5.54 6.12 4.45
C PHE A 105 -6.67 5.11 4.51
N GLY A 106 -6.73 4.30 5.56
CA GLY A 106 -7.74 3.26 5.68
C GLY A 106 -9.17 3.79 5.81
N LYS A 107 -9.33 5.03 6.22
CA LYS A 107 -10.66 5.64 6.35
C LYS A 107 -11.26 6.02 5.00
N TYR A 108 -10.46 6.11 3.96
CA TYR A 108 -10.96 6.42 2.63
C TYR A 108 -11.51 5.15 1.98
N SER A 109 -12.52 5.32 1.12
CA SER A 109 -12.99 4.22 0.29
C SER A 109 -11.94 3.87 -0.76
N ALA A 110 -12.07 2.69 -1.38
CA ALA A 110 -11.19 2.32 -2.49
C ALA A 110 -11.26 3.36 -3.61
N TRP A 111 -12.46 3.87 -3.87
CA TRP A 111 -12.66 4.92 -4.87
C TRP A 111 -11.93 6.20 -4.49
N GLY A 112 -12.01 6.59 -3.20
CA GLY A 112 -11.32 7.77 -2.72
C GLY A 112 -9.81 7.65 -2.84
N LEU A 113 -9.25 6.50 -2.49
CA LEU A 113 -7.80 6.26 -2.63
C LEU A 113 -7.37 6.34 -4.10
N ARG A 114 -8.16 5.76 -5.00
CA ARG A 114 -7.87 5.82 -6.42
C ARG A 114 -7.85 7.26 -6.93
N ASN A 115 -8.84 8.05 -6.52
CA ASN A 115 -8.89 9.45 -6.94
C ASN A 115 -7.71 10.26 -6.42
N MET A 116 -7.26 9.98 -5.20
CA MET A 116 -6.08 10.64 -4.64
C MET A 116 -4.84 10.35 -5.48
N THR A 117 -4.63 9.09 -5.85
CA THR A 117 -3.44 8.73 -6.63
C THR A 117 -3.42 9.40 -8.00
N HIS A 118 -4.59 9.61 -8.60
CA HIS A 118 -4.69 10.27 -9.91
C HIS A 118 -4.22 11.72 -9.88
N GLN A 119 -4.17 12.33 -8.72
CA GLN A 119 -3.75 13.71 -8.56
C GLN A 119 -2.32 13.83 -8.01
N GLU A 120 -1.71 12.71 -7.67
CA GLU A 120 -0.39 12.71 -7.04
C GLU A 120 0.73 12.75 -8.07
N ASP A 121 1.79 13.50 -7.74
CA ASP A 121 2.93 13.69 -8.63
C ASP A 121 3.54 12.39 -9.17
N PRO A 122 3.78 11.35 -8.34
CA PRO A 122 4.40 10.15 -8.87
C PRO A 122 3.63 9.53 -10.03
N TRP A 123 2.29 9.53 -9.94
CA TRP A 123 1.46 9.02 -11.01
C TRP A 123 1.47 9.95 -12.23
N LEU A 124 1.34 11.26 -11.99
CA LEU A 124 1.25 12.25 -13.05
C LEU A 124 2.54 12.37 -13.85
N LYS A 125 3.69 12.18 -13.20
CA LYS A 125 5.00 12.40 -13.81
C LYS A 125 5.63 11.15 -14.42
N THR A 126 4.96 10.00 -14.31
CA THR A 126 5.48 8.73 -14.83
C THR A 126 4.64 8.30 -16.04
N GLN A 127 5.30 7.84 -17.09
CA GLN A 127 4.60 7.35 -18.27
C GLN A 127 3.85 6.08 -17.95
N ARG A 128 2.76 5.86 -18.68
CA ARG A 128 1.94 4.66 -18.50
C ARG A 128 2.77 3.40 -18.74
N ASN A 129 2.57 2.41 -17.90
CA ASN A 129 3.20 1.09 -17.94
C ASN A 129 4.68 1.11 -17.57
N GLU A 130 5.18 2.22 -17.05
CA GLU A 130 6.55 2.31 -16.59
C GLU A 130 6.62 2.29 -15.08
N GLU A 131 7.78 1.88 -14.56
CA GLU A 131 8.04 1.89 -13.12
C GLU A 131 8.05 3.33 -12.62
N ILE A 132 7.39 3.56 -11.48
CA ILE A 132 7.45 4.85 -10.81
C ILE A 132 8.71 4.87 -9.94
N PRO A 133 9.65 5.80 -10.19
CA PRO A 133 10.92 5.81 -9.45
C PRO A 133 10.71 6.07 -7.96
N LEU A 134 11.44 5.35 -7.12
CA LEU A 134 11.35 5.52 -5.67
C LEU A 134 11.65 6.95 -5.21
N PRO A 135 12.68 7.65 -5.76
CA PRO A 135 12.91 9.03 -5.34
C PRO A 135 11.72 9.96 -5.56
N LEU A 136 10.95 9.72 -6.62
CA LEU A 136 9.77 10.52 -6.92
C LEU A 136 8.68 10.28 -5.87
N ILE A 137 8.49 9.01 -5.50
CA ILE A 137 7.52 8.62 -4.46
C ILE A 137 7.93 9.23 -3.11
N LYS A 138 9.19 9.07 -2.74
CA LYS A 138 9.72 9.59 -1.48
C LYS A 138 9.52 11.09 -1.38
N ASP A 139 9.90 11.82 -2.41
CA ASP A 139 9.80 13.28 -2.42
C ASP A 139 8.35 13.74 -2.25
N TYR A 140 7.43 13.11 -2.96
CA TYR A 140 6.02 13.48 -2.87
C TYR A 140 5.47 13.22 -1.47
N PHE A 141 5.76 12.05 -0.89
CA PHE A 141 5.23 11.71 0.43
C PHE A 141 5.84 12.56 1.54
N GLU A 142 7.13 12.90 1.42
CA GLU A 142 7.76 13.82 2.37
C GLU A 142 7.06 15.17 2.40
N LYS A 143 6.78 15.71 1.22
CA LYS A 143 6.19 17.05 1.12
C LYS A 143 4.72 17.07 1.46
N THR A 144 4.02 15.98 1.23
CA THR A 144 2.56 15.95 1.35
C THR A 144 2.09 15.46 2.70
N TYR A 145 2.73 14.41 3.24
CA TYR A 145 2.23 13.74 4.42
C TYR A 145 3.15 13.80 5.63
N ILE A 146 4.45 13.97 5.40
CA ILE A 146 5.44 13.99 6.46
C ILE A 146 5.97 15.41 6.59
N THR A 147 5.20 16.25 7.21
CA THR A 147 5.59 17.66 7.42
C THR A 147 5.77 17.91 8.91
N ASP A 148 6.76 18.68 9.22
CA ASP A 148 7.00 19.10 10.61
C ASP A 148 6.07 20.22 11.03
#